data_879d2f3886d06c1cd31f7344b55dbd5d
#
_entry.id   879d2f3886d06c1cd31f7344b55dbd5d
#
_cell.length_a   1.000
_cell.length_b   1.000
_cell.length_c   1.000
_cell.angle_alpha   90.00
_cell.angle_beta   90.00
_cell.angle_gamma   90.00
#
_symmetry.space_group_name_H-M   'P 1'
#
loop_
_entity.id
_entity.type
_entity.pdbx_description
1 polymer ?
#
loop_
_entity_poly.entity_id
_entity_poly.type
_entity_poly.pdbx_seq_one_letter_code
_entity_poly.pdbx_strand_id
1 'polypeptide(L)'
;MLIHVDTSILVDAFTEQRRSLPRLHATTAKGDVVGLSTLVLYEWLRGPRTEDEKQALEAFLDVTQARIFGRREAERAAALFGRMRRARQRQADIAIAACAIEADASLWTLNRADFDDIPGLRLL
;
A
#
# COMPACT_ATOMS: atom_id res chain seq x y z
N MET A 1 -11.92 9.56 -3.95
CA MET A 1 -11.73 8.37 -3.08
C MET A 1 -10.27 8.31 -2.66
N LEU A 2 -10.00 7.80 -1.47
CA LEU A 2 -8.63 7.57 -1.02
C LEU A 2 -8.21 6.14 -1.38
N ILE A 3 -7.06 6.01 -2.01
CA ILE A 3 -6.50 4.74 -2.46
C ILE A 3 -5.11 4.60 -1.87
N HIS A 4 -4.89 3.51 -1.12
CA HIS A 4 -3.55 3.12 -0.69
C HIS A 4 -2.97 2.13 -1.67
N VAL A 5 -1.74 2.33 -2.07
CA VAL A 5 -1.03 1.38 -2.94
C VAL A 5 -0.18 0.44 -2.11
N ASP A 6 -0.16 -0.82 -2.54
CA ASP A 6 0.76 -1.83 -2.03
C ASP A 6 2.12 -1.69 -2.71
N THR A 7 3.13 -2.28 -2.12
CA THR A 7 4.50 -2.25 -2.64
C THR A 7 4.58 -2.78 -4.08
N SER A 8 3.77 -3.78 -4.42
CA SER A 8 3.72 -4.33 -5.78
C SER A 8 3.40 -3.27 -6.84
N ILE A 9 2.50 -2.34 -6.52
CA ILE A 9 2.15 -1.24 -7.42
C ILE A 9 3.32 -0.28 -7.58
N LEU A 10 4.02 0.05 -6.49
CA LEU A 10 5.18 0.94 -6.55
C LEU A 10 6.29 0.36 -7.41
N VAL A 11 6.59 -0.92 -7.23
CA VAL A 11 7.60 -1.61 -8.04
C VAL A 11 7.20 -1.60 -9.51
N ASP A 12 5.95 -1.94 -9.80
CA ASP A 12 5.47 -2.01 -11.18
C ASP A 12 5.40 -0.64 -11.85
N ALA A 13 5.15 0.41 -11.08
CA ALA A 13 4.98 1.77 -11.62
C ALA A 13 6.30 2.53 -11.78
N PHE A 14 7.24 2.35 -10.85
CA PHE A 14 8.41 3.22 -10.74
C PHE A 14 9.76 2.52 -10.99
N THR A 15 9.74 1.25 -11.39
CA THR A 15 10.94 0.55 -11.83
C THR A 15 10.88 0.28 -13.35
N GLU A 16 11.65 -0.66 -13.85
CA GLU A 16 11.93 -0.83 -15.28
C GLU A 16 10.71 -0.81 -16.20
N GLN A 17 9.64 -1.51 -15.84
CA GLN A 17 8.53 -1.72 -16.80
C GLN A 17 7.47 -0.63 -16.76
N ARG A 18 7.33 0.07 -15.65
CA ARG A 18 6.40 1.20 -15.47
C ARG A 18 4.97 0.93 -15.93
N ARG A 19 4.47 -0.30 -15.80
CA ARG A 19 3.16 -0.71 -16.31
C ARG A 19 2.00 -0.02 -15.62
N SER A 20 2.09 0.12 -14.29
CA SER A 20 1.01 0.73 -13.50
C SER A 20 1.03 2.25 -13.52
N LEU A 21 2.11 2.87 -14.01
CA LEU A 21 2.27 4.33 -13.94
C LEU A 21 1.17 5.08 -14.70
N PRO A 22 0.80 4.72 -15.93
CA PRO A 22 -0.30 5.41 -16.63
C PRO A 22 -1.61 5.37 -15.87
N ARG A 23 -1.93 4.25 -15.24
CA ARG A 23 -3.15 4.11 -14.45
C ARG A 23 -3.09 4.93 -13.16
N LEU A 24 -1.92 5.04 -12.53
CA LEU A 24 -1.73 5.95 -11.39
C LEU A 24 -2.00 7.39 -11.79
N HIS A 25 -1.44 7.84 -12.92
CA HIS A 25 -1.69 9.19 -13.42
C HIS A 25 -3.17 9.40 -13.73
N ALA A 26 -3.82 8.44 -14.38
CA ALA A 26 -5.25 8.55 -14.69
C ALA A 26 -6.10 8.62 -13.42
N THR A 27 -5.74 7.85 -12.39
CA THR A 27 -6.44 7.83 -11.11
C THR A 27 -6.38 9.19 -10.42
N THR A 28 -5.20 9.80 -10.36
CA THR A 28 -5.05 11.14 -9.76
C THR A 28 -5.68 12.22 -10.61
N ALA A 29 -5.64 12.09 -11.94
CA ALA A 29 -6.23 13.08 -12.85
C ALA A 29 -7.74 13.17 -12.69
N LYS A 30 -8.43 12.09 -12.34
CA LYS A 30 -9.88 12.12 -12.10
C LYS A 30 -10.27 12.55 -10.69
N GLY A 31 -9.29 12.89 -9.84
CA GLY A 31 -9.51 13.46 -8.51
C GLY A 31 -9.36 12.50 -7.34
N ASP A 32 -9.03 11.24 -7.57
CA ASP A 32 -8.72 10.31 -6.49
C ASP A 32 -7.38 10.65 -5.84
N VAL A 33 -7.27 10.40 -4.55
CA VAL A 33 -6.03 10.63 -3.80
C VAL A 33 -5.32 9.29 -3.62
N VAL A 34 -4.07 9.23 -4.08
CA VAL A 34 -3.22 8.04 -3.92
C VAL A 34 -2.26 8.29 -2.77
N GLY A 35 -2.23 7.34 -1.85
CA GLY A 35 -1.33 7.38 -0.70
C GLY A 35 -0.76 6.00 -0.41
N LEU A 36 -0.01 5.91 0.66
CA LEU A 36 0.59 4.65 1.12
C LEU A 36 0.81 4.70 2.63
N SER A 37 1.07 3.53 3.21
CA SER A 37 1.48 3.43 4.61
C SER A 37 2.99 3.50 4.76
N THR A 38 3.45 3.77 5.98
CA THR A 38 4.89 3.71 6.29
C THR A 38 5.46 2.31 6.12
N LEU A 39 4.63 1.27 6.25
CA LEU A 39 5.05 -0.11 5.99
C LEU A 39 5.39 -0.34 4.52
N VAL A 40 4.56 0.16 3.62
CA VAL A 40 4.82 0.09 2.18
C VAL A 40 6.04 0.94 1.83
N LEU A 41 6.16 2.11 2.43
CA LEU A 41 7.35 2.96 2.24
C LEU A 41 8.62 2.22 2.67
N TYR A 42 8.58 1.54 3.82
CA TYR A 42 9.72 0.74 4.29
C TYR A 42 10.07 -0.38 3.31
N GLU A 43 9.07 -1.13 2.83
CA GLU A 43 9.31 -2.21 1.86
C GLU A 43 9.89 -1.68 0.55
N TRP A 44 9.42 -0.53 0.11
CA TRP A 44 9.95 0.14 -1.08
C TRP A 44 11.42 0.51 -0.88
N LEU A 45 11.73 1.18 0.22
CA LEU A 45 13.08 1.70 0.48
C LEU A 45 14.11 0.61 0.74
N ARG A 46 13.72 -0.51 1.34
CA ARG A 46 14.66 -1.62 1.62
C ARG A 46 15.00 -2.44 0.38
N GLY A 47 14.21 -2.32 -0.66
CA GLY A 47 14.46 -3.03 -1.91
C GLY A 47 15.58 -2.37 -2.73
N PRO A 48 16.02 -3.03 -3.82
CA PRO A 48 17.06 -2.48 -4.68
C PRO A 48 16.47 -1.36 -5.55
N ARG A 49 16.55 -0.13 -5.08
CA ARG A 49 16.04 1.06 -5.79
C ARG A 49 17.17 1.99 -6.14
N THR A 50 17.15 2.52 -7.36
CA THR A 50 18.07 3.60 -7.75
C THR A 50 17.57 4.92 -7.16
N GLU A 51 18.45 5.93 -7.10
CA GLU A 51 18.05 7.27 -6.68
C GLU A 51 16.98 7.86 -7.61
N ASP A 52 17.10 7.61 -8.92
CA ASP A 52 16.09 8.09 -9.88
C ASP A 52 14.72 7.47 -9.63
N GLU A 53 14.68 6.18 -9.30
CA GLU A 53 13.41 5.50 -8.96
C GLU A 53 12.79 6.06 -7.69
N LYS A 54 13.60 6.33 -6.66
CA LYS A 54 13.11 6.95 -5.42
C LYS A 54 12.57 8.37 -5.69
N GLN A 55 13.28 9.14 -6.49
CA GLN A 55 12.85 10.48 -6.86
C GLN A 55 11.56 10.47 -7.69
N ALA A 56 11.39 9.48 -8.56
CA ALA A 56 10.18 9.35 -9.35
C ALA A 56 8.94 9.14 -8.46
N LEU A 57 9.06 8.31 -7.42
CA LEU A 57 7.97 8.15 -6.45
C LEU A 57 7.70 9.47 -5.72
N GLU A 58 8.73 10.13 -5.23
CA GLU A 58 8.59 11.40 -4.48
C GLU A 58 8.01 12.52 -5.33
N ALA A 59 8.27 12.50 -6.64
CA ALA A 59 7.66 13.46 -7.57
C ALA A 59 6.17 13.17 -7.79
N PHE A 60 5.76 11.92 -7.64
CA PHE A 60 4.37 11.52 -7.83
C PHE A 60 3.51 11.76 -6.60
N LEU A 61 4.01 11.43 -5.40
CA LEU A 61 3.26 11.63 -4.16
C LEU A 61 4.17 12.08 -3.01
N ASP A 62 3.56 12.74 -2.04
CA ASP A 62 4.26 13.22 -0.85
C ASP A 62 4.42 12.09 0.17
N VAL A 63 5.61 11.49 0.20
CA VAL A 63 5.90 10.37 1.12
C VAL A 63 5.89 10.81 2.59
N THR A 64 6.00 12.11 2.87
CA THR A 64 5.91 12.62 4.25
C THR A 64 4.50 12.50 4.82
N GLN A 65 3.50 12.30 3.95
CA GLN A 65 2.11 12.09 4.34
C GLN A 65 1.75 10.60 4.45
N ALA A 66 2.73 9.71 4.41
CA ALA A 66 2.48 8.28 4.55
C ALA A 66 1.74 7.99 5.86
N ARG A 67 0.73 7.12 5.78
CA ARG A 67 -0.05 6.72 6.95
C ARG A 67 0.85 5.93 7.90
N ILE A 68 1.04 6.47 9.09
CA ILE A 68 1.90 5.85 10.11
C ILE A 68 1.23 4.60 10.65
N PHE A 69 1.97 3.50 10.72
CA PHE A 69 1.55 2.31 11.44
C PHE A 69 1.67 2.60 12.95
N GLY A 70 0.62 3.24 13.46
CA GLY A 70 0.56 3.66 14.85
C GLY A 70 -0.27 2.72 15.69
N ARG A 71 -0.74 3.21 16.85
CA ARG A 71 -1.47 2.41 17.81
C ARG A 71 -2.77 1.84 17.25
N ARG A 72 -3.57 2.66 16.56
CA ARG A 72 -4.85 2.21 15.99
C ARG A 72 -4.66 1.12 14.94
N GLU A 73 -3.66 1.30 14.09
CA GLU A 73 -3.29 0.32 13.07
C GLU A 73 -2.77 -0.98 13.69
N ALA A 74 -1.96 -0.88 14.75
CA ALA A 74 -1.47 -2.04 15.47
C ALA A 74 -2.62 -2.83 16.12
N GLU A 75 -3.57 -2.15 16.75
CA GLU A 75 -4.73 -2.79 17.34
C GLU A 75 -5.60 -3.48 16.27
N ARG A 76 -5.80 -2.82 15.15
CA ARG A 76 -6.53 -3.41 14.01
C ARG A 76 -5.82 -4.64 13.47
N ALA A 77 -4.52 -4.54 13.25
CA ALA A 77 -3.72 -5.65 12.72
C ALA A 77 -3.76 -6.85 13.67
N ALA A 78 -3.66 -6.62 14.98
CA ALA A 78 -3.75 -7.69 15.98
C ALA A 78 -5.12 -8.38 15.95
N ALA A 79 -6.20 -7.62 15.84
CA ALA A 79 -7.54 -8.17 15.74
C ALA A 79 -7.71 -9.01 14.46
N LEU A 80 -7.20 -8.54 13.34
CA LEU A 80 -7.21 -9.29 12.08
C LEU A 80 -6.39 -10.57 12.19
N PHE A 81 -5.20 -10.48 12.78
CA PHE A 81 -4.31 -11.62 12.97
C PHE A 81 -5.02 -12.78 13.69
N GLY A 82 -5.79 -12.47 14.75
CA GLY A 82 -6.52 -13.47 15.50
C GLY A 82 -7.66 -14.15 14.73
N ARG A 83 -8.09 -13.57 13.61
CA ARG A 83 -9.22 -14.08 12.83
C ARG A 83 -8.81 -14.74 11.52
N MET A 84 -7.53 -14.65 11.14
CA MET A 84 -7.11 -15.04 9.81
C MET A 84 -6.33 -16.34 9.79
N ARG A 85 -6.44 -17.04 8.67
CA ARG A 85 -5.67 -18.28 8.43
C ARG A 85 -4.26 -17.88 8.00
N ARG A 86 -3.27 -18.69 8.44
CA ARG A 86 -1.85 -18.49 8.11
C ARG A 86 -1.36 -17.08 8.47
N ALA A 87 -1.87 -16.53 9.56
CA ALA A 87 -1.57 -15.14 9.93
C ALA A 87 -0.08 -14.86 10.10
N ARG A 88 0.69 -15.84 10.62
CA ARG A 88 2.15 -15.68 10.79
C ARG A 88 2.88 -15.40 9.49
N GLN A 89 2.50 -16.08 8.40
CA GLN A 89 3.12 -15.91 7.10
C GLN A 89 2.64 -14.64 6.40
N ARG A 90 1.62 -13.99 6.93
CA ARG A 90 0.93 -12.88 6.30
C ARG A 90 0.99 -11.59 7.13
N GLN A 91 1.92 -11.52 8.09
CA GLN A 91 1.96 -10.39 9.03
C GLN A 91 2.10 -9.03 8.33
N ALA A 92 2.99 -8.93 7.34
CA ALA A 92 3.18 -7.68 6.61
C ALA A 92 1.90 -7.27 5.86
N ASP A 93 1.27 -8.20 5.17
CA ASP A 93 0.04 -7.93 4.41
C ASP A 93 -1.10 -7.53 5.35
N ILE A 94 -1.24 -8.20 6.48
CA ILE A 94 -2.26 -7.87 7.49
C ILE A 94 -2.02 -6.45 8.03
N ALA A 95 -0.77 -6.09 8.31
CA ALA A 95 -0.44 -4.76 8.80
C ALA A 95 -0.68 -3.67 7.75
N ILE A 96 -0.34 -3.93 6.48
CA ILE A 96 -0.63 -3.02 5.36
C ILE A 96 -2.15 -2.84 5.21
N ALA A 97 -2.90 -3.94 5.27
CA ALA A 97 -4.36 -3.88 5.21
C ALA A 97 -4.96 -3.07 6.37
N ALA A 98 -4.43 -3.25 7.58
CA ALA A 98 -4.88 -2.49 8.74
C ALA A 98 -4.71 -0.98 8.54
N CYS A 99 -3.61 -0.55 7.93
CA CYS A 99 -3.38 0.85 7.60
C CYS A 99 -4.44 1.38 6.62
N ALA A 100 -4.75 0.61 5.58
CA ALA A 100 -5.76 1.01 4.60
C ALA A 100 -7.16 1.10 5.25
N ILE A 101 -7.51 0.12 6.07
CA ILE A 101 -8.80 0.10 6.77
C ILE A 101 -8.92 1.32 7.68
N GLU A 102 -7.92 1.61 8.51
CA GLU A 102 -7.96 2.74 9.45
C GLU A 102 -7.90 4.09 8.75
N ALA A 103 -7.37 4.14 7.54
CA ALA A 103 -7.37 5.34 6.71
C ALA A 103 -8.68 5.50 5.92
N ASP A 104 -9.58 4.53 5.99
CA ASP A 104 -10.78 4.46 5.14
C ASP A 104 -10.42 4.52 3.65
N ALA A 105 -9.38 3.80 3.28
CA ALA A 105 -8.85 3.74 1.92
C ALA A 105 -9.16 2.38 1.29
N SER A 106 -9.30 2.37 -0.04
CA SER A 106 -9.25 1.12 -0.80
C SER A 106 -7.79 0.76 -1.06
N LEU A 107 -7.46 -0.53 -1.00
CA LEU A 107 -6.10 -0.99 -1.30
C LEU A 107 -5.99 -1.39 -2.77
N TRP A 108 -4.97 -0.89 -3.44
CA TRP A 108 -4.63 -1.29 -4.80
C TRP A 108 -3.36 -2.13 -4.77
N THR A 109 -3.47 -3.38 -5.20
CA THR A 109 -2.38 -4.35 -5.20
C THR A 109 -2.42 -5.19 -6.47
N LEU A 110 -1.27 -5.68 -6.92
CA LEU A 110 -1.18 -6.69 -7.96
C LEU A 110 -1.33 -8.11 -7.40
N ASN A 111 -1.25 -8.27 -6.08
CA ASN A 111 -1.32 -9.56 -5.38
C ASN A 111 -2.67 -9.71 -4.66
N ARG A 112 -3.76 -9.61 -5.42
CA ARG A 112 -5.12 -9.58 -4.85
C ARG A 112 -5.41 -10.79 -3.98
N ALA A 113 -4.93 -11.97 -4.36
CA ALA A 113 -5.17 -13.20 -3.60
C ALA A 113 -4.60 -13.15 -2.17
N ASP A 114 -3.57 -12.33 -1.95
CA ASP A 114 -2.96 -12.17 -0.62
C ASP A 114 -3.78 -11.27 0.30
N PHE A 115 -4.80 -10.59 -0.23
CA PHE A 115 -5.58 -9.59 0.51
C PHE A 115 -7.09 -9.81 0.45
N ASP A 116 -7.59 -10.64 -0.46
CA ASP A 116 -9.04 -10.71 -0.76
C ASP A 116 -9.87 -11.32 0.37
N ASP A 117 -9.27 -12.04 1.29
CA ASP A 117 -9.95 -12.63 2.43
C ASP A 117 -9.84 -11.80 3.72
N ILE A 118 -9.23 -10.62 3.68
CA ILE A 118 -9.04 -9.80 4.87
C ILE A 118 -10.34 -9.07 5.21
N PRO A 119 -10.94 -9.35 6.39
CA PRO A 119 -12.21 -8.71 6.76
C PRO A 119 -12.10 -7.19 6.83
N GLY A 120 -13.08 -6.49 6.24
CA GLY A 120 -13.14 -5.04 6.28
C GLY A 120 -12.28 -4.31 5.27
N LEU A 121 -11.40 -5.02 4.55
CA LEU A 121 -10.56 -4.41 3.52
C LEU A 121 -11.34 -4.28 2.21
N ARG A 122 -11.30 -3.09 1.60
CA ARG A 122 -11.79 -2.88 0.24
C ARG A 122 -10.62 -2.92 -0.73
N LEU A 123 -10.74 -3.74 -1.76
CA LEU A 123 -9.76 -3.77 -2.85
C LEU A 123 -10.24 -2.92 -4.02
N LEU A 124 -9.30 -2.18 -4.62
CA LEU A 124 -9.58 -1.39 -5.81
C LEU A 124 -9.69 -2.29 -7.03
#